data_fb8060466159a771eadbf445b9bad52a
#
_entry.id   fb8060466159a771eadbf445b9bad52a
#
_cell.length_a   1.000
_cell.length_b   1.000
_cell.length_c   1.000
_cell.angle_alpha   90.00
_cell.angle_beta   90.00
_cell.angle_gamma   90.00
#
_symmetry.space_group_name_H-M   'P 1'
#
loop_
_entity.id
_entity.type
_entity.pdbx_description
1 polymer ?
#
loop_
_entity_poly.entity_id
_entity_poly.type
_entity_poly.pdbx_seq_one_letter_code
_entity_poly.pdbx_strand_id
1 'polypeptide(L)'
;MAGRYRVFDSIEQVDLPAWEHVRAAGGSSIFIDPGFMTAVESSMKQDYRFWYAIAEEDGGRPAACGALCAMTIDMADVTGQGVASVLRRLPKPLSRIRQLKGLFCGLPGSPGQNSLAVISADALAALDQAIGEVATRAGADVIVYKEFGNEDLPRMDRLVEFGYRRIPTQPMHFLKPAFPDFAHYCAALSSNYRKSVNRSTRKLKPAGAEVKVFTDSDEILRVYTPEVHALYYQMVSKAEVNIELLPIEFFRQLTSRLKGHVELVTIIKEARIIAIGWCLNVGSAFHLMYAGLDYQLNRELDLYFNLMYAALDRALRSGAAKIHVGQTASAFKARLGCHAESLYGYIKGRGLLMWPLVRFGADLVLSQMPTSPPADIFRKECGK
;
A
#
# COMPACT_ATOMS: atom_id res chain seq x y z
N MET A 1 18.36 22.80 19.76
CA MET A 1 17.69 22.24 20.96
C MET A 1 17.07 20.92 20.57
N ALA A 2 17.00 19.91 21.46
CA ALA A 2 16.28 18.66 21.15
C ALA A 2 14.79 19.02 21.02
N GLY A 3 14.18 18.69 19.87
CA GLY A 3 12.76 18.91 19.65
C GLY A 3 11.92 18.12 20.66
N ARG A 4 10.76 18.62 21.03
CA ARG A 4 9.83 17.90 21.91
C ARG A 4 9.06 16.87 21.12
N TYR A 5 8.84 15.70 21.70
CA TYR A 5 7.99 14.65 21.12
C TYR A 5 7.31 13.83 22.21
N ARG A 6 6.25 13.15 21.81
CA ARG A 6 5.52 12.18 22.64
C ARG A 6 5.39 10.87 21.86
N VAL A 7 5.58 9.75 22.55
CA VAL A 7 5.43 8.39 22.00
C VAL A 7 4.31 7.69 22.76
N PHE A 8 3.44 7.01 22.03
CA PHE A 8 2.30 6.27 22.55
C PHE A 8 2.42 4.81 22.14
N ASP A 9 2.13 3.89 23.06
CA ASP A 9 2.24 2.44 22.84
C ASP A 9 0.94 1.82 22.25
N SER A 10 -0.12 2.60 22.13
CA SER A 10 -1.41 2.20 21.54
C SER A 10 -2.12 3.43 20.95
N ILE A 11 -2.94 3.20 19.90
CA ILE A 11 -3.79 4.23 19.31
C ILE A 11 -4.77 4.85 20.33
N GLU A 12 -5.19 4.08 21.32
CA GLU A 12 -6.11 4.55 22.36
C GLU A 12 -5.50 5.64 23.25
N GLN A 13 -4.17 5.72 23.34
CA GLN A 13 -3.44 6.69 24.15
C GLN A 13 -3.10 7.96 23.37
N VAL A 14 -3.24 7.95 22.05
CA VAL A 14 -2.85 9.05 21.18
C VAL A 14 -3.68 10.30 21.47
N ASP A 15 -3.01 11.45 21.58
CA ASP A 15 -3.64 12.77 21.58
C ASP A 15 -4.25 13.03 20.20
N LEU A 16 -5.49 12.57 20.01
CA LEU A 16 -6.19 12.65 18.71
C LEU A 16 -6.37 14.09 18.21
N PRO A 17 -6.69 15.10 19.03
CA PRO A 17 -6.73 16.48 18.58
C PRO A 17 -5.41 16.95 17.97
N ALA A 18 -4.28 16.67 18.64
CA ALA A 18 -2.95 17.02 18.15
C ALA A 18 -2.59 16.24 16.89
N TRP A 19 -2.93 14.95 16.82
CA TRP A 19 -2.74 14.09 15.65
C TRP A 19 -3.51 14.61 14.43
N GLU A 20 -4.81 14.88 14.59
CA GLU A 20 -5.67 15.37 13.52
C GLU A 20 -5.25 16.74 13.00
N HIS A 21 -4.77 17.62 13.88
CA HIS A 21 -4.20 18.90 13.47
C HIS A 21 -3.04 18.70 12.48
N VAL A 22 -2.11 17.81 12.80
CA VAL A 22 -0.95 17.52 11.94
C VAL A 22 -1.40 16.81 10.66
N ARG A 23 -2.28 15.80 10.77
CA ARG A 23 -2.80 15.05 9.62
C ARG A 23 -3.50 15.95 8.62
N ALA A 24 -4.38 16.83 9.08
CA ALA A 24 -5.12 17.75 8.22
C ALA A 24 -4.18 18.72 7.48
N ALA A 25 -3.20 19.28 8.17
CA ALA A 25 -2.21 20.17 7.56
C ALA A 25 -1.23 19.43 6.60
N GLY A 26 -0.99 18.13 6.83
CA GLY A 26 -0.12 17.28 6.03
C GLY A 26 -0.79 16.56 4.86
N GLY A 27 -2.03 16.94 4.47
CA GLY A 27 -2.73 16.38 3.30
C GLY A 27 -3.80 15.35 3.59
N SER A 28 -4.21 15.16 4.85
CA SER A 28 -5.36 14.34 5.27
C SER A 28 -5.31 12.87 4.82
N SER A 29 -4.13 12.25 4.80
CA SER A 29 -3.99 10.83 4.41
C SER A 29 -4.93 9.93 5.21
N ILE A 30 -5.64 9.02 4.51
CA ILE A 30 -6.50 8.00 5.13
C ILE A 30 -5.68 6.94 5.86
N PHE A 31 -4.41 6.74 5.48
CA PHE A 31 -3.53 5.71 6.04
C PHE A 31 -2.94 6.08 7.40
N ILE A 32 -3.19 7.32 7.86
CA ILE A 32 -2.96 7.79 9.23
C ILE A 32 -4.25 8.35 9.85
N ASP A 33 -5.40 8.00 9.30
CA ASP A 33 -6.70 8.25 9.94
C ASP A 33 -6.83 7.38 11.20
N PRO A 34 -7.34 7.91 12.33
CA PRO A 34 -7.51 7.13 13.56
C PRO A 34 -8.32 5.85 13.36
N GLY A 35 -9.33 5.85 12.49
CA GLY A 35 -10.10 4.65 12.15
C GLY A 35 -9.26 3.60 11.44
N PHE A 36 -8.39 4.00 10.48
CA PHE A 36 -7.45 3.10 9.82
C PHE A 36 -6.45 2.52 10.81
N MET A 37 -5.80 3.38 11.61
CA MET A 37 -4.81 2.95 12.60
C MET A 37 -5.39 1.99 13.61
N THR A 38 -6.60 2.27 14.12
CA THR A 38 -7.29 1.38 15.05
C THR A 38 -7.63 0.03 14.42
N ALA A 39 -8.07 0.03 13.14
CA ALA A 39 -8.37 -1.22 12.43
C ALA A 39 -7.11 -2.09 12.29
N VAL A 40 -5.98 -1.48 11.90
CA VAL A 40 -4.69 -2.17 11.78
C VAL A 40 -4.25 -2.73 13.13
N GLU A 41 -4.15 -1.90 14.16
CA GLU A 41 -3.67 -2.32 15.48
C GLU A 41 -4.55 -3.43 16.06
N SER A 42 -5.87 -3.25 16.07
CA SER A 42 -6.80 -4.21 16.68
C SER A 42 -6.79 -5.59 16.00
N SER A 43 -6.55 -5.62 14.69
CA SER A 43 -6.56 -6.85 13.90
C SER A 43 -5.22 -7.55 13.80
N MET A 44 -4.10 -6.84 14.04
CA MET A 44 -2.76 -7.36 13.74
C MET A 44 -1.77 -7.32 14.93
N LYS A 45 -2.21 -6.91 16.12
CA LYS A 45 -1.34 -6.80 17.32
C LYS A 45 -0.77 -8.13 17.83
N GLN A 46 -1.21 -9.27 17.30
CA GLN A 46 -0.61 -10.57 17.64
C GLN A 46 0.72 -10.80 16.91
N ASP A 47 0.83 -10.27 15.68
CA ASP A 47 1.98 -10.49 14.81
C ASP A 47 2.91 -9.27 14.76
N TYR A 48 2.38 -8.08 15.11
CA TYR A 48 3.07 -6.80 15.01
C TYR A 48 3.00 -6.03 16.32
N ARG A 49 4.00 -5.17 16.54
CA ARG A 49 3.97 -4.17 17.63
C ARG A 49 3.86 -2.79 17.02
N PHE A 50 3.00 -1.97 17.59
CA PHE A 50 2.68 -0.64 17.08
C PHE A 50 3.09 0.44 18.07
N TRP A 51 3.43 1.62 17.54
CA TRP A 51 3.64 2.85 18.28
C TRP A 51 3.20 4.03 17.43
N TYR A 52 2.92 5.12 18.11
CA TYR A 52 2.52 6.37 17.48
C TYR A 52 3.37 7.48 18.07
N ALA A 53 3.83 8.41 17.23
CA ALA A 53 4.66 9.52 17.69
C ALA A 53 4.08 10.84 17.19
N ILE A 54 4.08 11.84 18.07
CA ILE A 54 3.77 13.24 17.75
C ILE A 54 4.99 14.06 18.11
N ALA A 55 5.50 14.86 17.18
CA ALA A 55 6.59 15.77 17.38
C ALA A 55 6.12 17.22 17.26
N GLU A 56 6.74 18.09 18.06
CA GLU A 56 6.41 19.50 18.16
C GLU A 56 7.53 20.34 17.54
N GLU A 57 7.15 21.47 16.95
CA GLU A 57 8.09 22.50 16.55
C GLU A 57 8.50 23.40 17.73
N ASP A 58 9.44 24.30 17.50
CA ASP A 58 9.80 25.34 18.47
C ASP A 58 8.53 26.17 18.80
N GLY A 59 8.16 26.19 20.09
CA GLY A 59 6.92 26.79 20.57
C GLY A 59 5.85 25.79 21.02
N GLY A 60 6.11 24.47 20.91
CA GLY A 60 5.28 23.42 21.49
C GLY A 60 4.03 23.07 20.68
N ARG A 61 3.94 23.50 19.41
CA ARG A 61 2.83 23.11 18.50
C ARG A 61 3.12 21.77 17.83
N PRO A 62 2.16 20.84 17.81
CA PRO A 62 2.29 19.61 17.04
C PRO A 62 2.53 19.91 15.54
N ALA A 63 3.60 19.37 14.97
CA ALA A 63 4.00 19.66 13.60
C ALA A 63 4.51 18.44 12.81
N ALA A 64 4.63 17.28 13.45
CA ALA A 64 4.80 16.00 12.77
C ALA A 64 4.10 14.88 13.54
N CYS A 65 3.61 13.89 12.85
CA CYS A 65 3.14 12.64 13.44
C CYS A 65 3.47 11.45 12.54
N GLY A 66 3.63 10.28 13.17
CA GLY A 66 3.95 9.06 12.44
C GLY A 66 3.47 7.81 13.17
N ALA A 67 2.89 6.88 12.42
CA ALA A 67 2.53 5.56 12.91
C ALA A 67 3.62 4.55 12.57
N LEU A 68 4.01 3.76 13.55
CA LEU A 68 5.16 2.88 13.54
C LEU A 68 4.74 1.43 13.74
N CYS A 69 5.40 0.53 13.04
CA CYS A 69 5.18 -0.90 13.16
C CYS A 69 6.52 -1.63 13.23
N ALA A 70 6.69 -2.50 14.23
CA ALA A 70 7.84 -3.41 14.27
C ALA A 70 7.43 -4.80 13.81
N MET A 71 8.22 -5.36 12.90
CA MET A 71 8.08 -6.71 12.39
C MET A 71 9.44 -7.38 12.19
N THR A 72 9.44 -8.69 12.16
CA THR A 72 10.62 -9.48 11.74
C THR A 72 10.48 -9.83 10.26
N ILE A 73 11.50 -9.47 9.47
CA ILE A 73 11.56 -9.75 8.04
C ILE A 73 12.53 -10.90 7.82
N ASP A 74 12.10 -11.94 7.12
CA ASP A 74 13.01 -12.93 6.56
C ASP A 74 13.61 -12.36 5.25
N MET A 75 14.90 -12.06 5.29
CA MET A 75 15.61 -11.50 4.14
C MET A 75 15.56 -12.40 2.90
N ALA A 76 15.36 -13.71 3.08
CA ALA A 76 15.20 -14.63 1.96
C ALA A 76 13.86 -14.46 1.22
N ASP A 77 12.87 -13.83 1.83
CA ASP A 77 11.56 -13.60 1.20
C ASP A 77 11.48 -12.27 0.44
N VAL A 78 12.43 -11.36 0.71
CA VAL A 78 12.49 -10.04 0.09
C VAL A 78 13.67 -9.84 -0.87
N THR A 79 14.56 -10.83 -0.98
CA THR A 79 15.72 -10.79 -1.89
C THR A 79 15.50 -11.63 -3.14
N GLY A 80 16.21 -11.31 -4.23
CA GLY A 80 16.18 -12.13 -5.45
C GLY A 80 16.60 -13.59 -5.22
N GLN A 81 16.11 -14.52 -6.05
CA GLN A 81 16.25 -15.98 -5.88
C GLN A 81 17.67 -16.45 -5.60
N GLY A 82 18.69 -15.84 -6.20
CA GLY A 82 20.11 -16.18 -5.98
C GLY A 82 20.54 -15.93 -4.55
N VAL A 83 20.29 -14.73 -4.01
CA VAL A 83 20.60 -14.34 -2.63
C VAL A 83 19.73 -15.12 -1.64
N ALA A 84 18.47 -15.29 -1.93
CA ALA A 84 17.53 -16.06 -1.11
C ALA A 84 18.02 -17.51 -0.90
N SER A 85 18.53 -18.16 -1.96
CA SER A 85 19.04 -19.53 -1.87
C SER A 85 20.27 -19.66 -0.95
N VAL A 86 21.14 -18.66 -0.96
CA VAL A 86 22.30 -18.58 -0.07
C VAL A 86 21.86 -18.35 1.37
N LEU A 87 20.96 -17.39 1.60
CA LEU A 87 20.42 -17.06 2.92
C LEU A 87 19.71 -18.25 3.58
N ARG A 88 18.95 -19.04 2.81
CA ARG A 88 18.26 -20.23 3.31
C ARG A 88 19.20 -21.36 3.71
N ARG A 89 20.43 -21.38 3.18
CA ARG A 89 21.46 -22.40 3.49
C ARG A 89 22.36 -22.02 4.65
N LEU A 90 22.22 -20.82 5.23
CA LEU A 90 23.04 -20.40 6.36
C LEU A 90 22.82 -21.31 7.58
N PRO A 91 23.91 -21.75 8.25
CA PRO A 91 23.80 -22.55 9.47
C PRO A 91 23.17 -21.77 10.61
N LYS A 92 22.54 -22.48 11.57
CA LYS A 92 21.76 -21.91 12.67
C LYS A 92 22.35 -20.66 13.36
N PRO A 93 23.65 -20.57 13.71
CA PRO A 93 24.17 -19.36 14.35
C PRO A 93 24.14 -18.12 13.44
N LEU A 94 24.25 -18.31 12.11
CA LEU A 94 24.18 -17.24 11.11
C LEU A 94 22.76 -16.98 10.59
N SER A 95 21.81 -17.85 10.90
CA SER A 95 20.41 -17.68 10.49
C SER A 95 19.77 -16.40 11.09
N ARG A 96 20.33 -15.87 12.17
CA ARG A 96 19.93 -14.56 12.74
C ARG A 96 20.13 -13.40 11.76
N ILE A 97 21.12 -13.50 10.85
CA ILE A 97 21.37 -12.49 9.80
C ILE A 97 20.21 -12.48 8.79
N ARG A 98 19.53 -13.62 8.64
CA ARG A 98 18.38 -13.75 7.75
C ARG A 98 17.13 -13.05 8.29
N GLN A 99 16.94 -13.08 9.61
CA GLN A 99 15.77 -12.50 10.26
C GLN A 99 16.14 -11.12 10.83
N LEU A 100 15.78 -10.06 10.13
CA LEU A 100 15.97 -8.69 10.59
C LEU A 100 14.72 -8.16 11.29
N LYS A 101 14.92 -7.58 12.46
CA LYS A 101 13.88 -6.81 13.14
C LYS A 101 13.86 -5.40 12.57
N GLY A 102 12.81 -5.07 11.82
CA GLY A 102 12.60 -3.75 11.25
C GLY A 102 11.61 -2.94 12.09
N LEU A 103 11.95 -1.68 12.35
CA LEU A 103 10.96 -0.67 12.74
C LEU A 103 10.62 0.14 11.49
N PHE A 104 9.36 0.06 11.07
CA PHE A 104 8.84 0.79 9.94
C PHE A 104 8.09 2.03 10.40
N CYS A 105 8.44 3.19 9.85
CA CYS A 105 7.55 4.34 9.81
C CYS A 105 6.60 4.10 8.64
N GLY A 106 5.51 3.40 8.95
CA GLY A 106 4.56 2.82 8.02
C GLY A 106 3.75 1.73 8.68
N LEU A 107 2.51 1.57 8.27
CA LEU A 107 1.61 0.53 8.77
C LEU A 107 1.45 -0.58 7.74
N PRO A 108 1.20 -1.84 8.17
CA PRO A 108 0.71 -2.87 7.28
C PRO A 108 -0.65 -2.48 6.70
N GLY A 109 -0.98 -3.02 5.55
CA GLY A 109 -2.24 -2.71 4.88
C GLY A 109 -2.27 -1.37 4.13
N SER A 110 -1.13 -0.68 3.98
CA SER A 110 -1.02 0.61 3.28
C SER A 110 -0.05 0.57 2.08
N PRO A 111 -0.33 -0.25 1.04
CA PRO A 111 0.60 -0.43 -0.07
C PRO A 111 0.80 0.87 -0.86
N GLY A 112 2.08 1.26 -1.06
CA GLY A 112 2.45 2.46 -1.80
C GLY A 112 2.10 3.76 -1.09
N GLN A 113 1.88 3.73 0.23
CA GLN A 113 1.50 4.90 1.01
C GLN A 113 2.39 5.01 2.26
N ASN A 114 2.78 6.23 2.59
CA ASN A 114 3.44 6.51 3.85
C ASN A 114 2.42 6.60 5.00
N SER A 115 2.90 6.49 6.23
CA SER A 115 2.07 6.59 7.44
C SER A 115 2.58 7.70 8.37
N LEU A 116 2.87 8.86 7.78
CA LEU A 116 3.30 10.04 8.54
C LEU A 116 2.75 11.33 7.90
N ALA A 117 2.70 12.38 8.69
CA ALA A 117 2.53 13.75 8.23
C ALA A 117 3.61 14.62 8.88
N VAL A 118 4.17 15.52 8.10
CA VAL A 118 5.22 16.46 8.55
C VAL A 118 4.89 17.84 8.00
N ILE A 119 4.73 18.81 8.90
CA ILE A 119 4.43 20.21 8.55
C ILE A 119 5.73 21.01 8.41
N SER A 120 6.67 20.80 9.34
CA SER A 120 7.94 21.54 9.36
C SER A 120 9.15 20.62 9.38
N ALA A 121 10.25 21.13 8.86
CA ALA A 121 11.51 20.40 8.80
C ALA A 121 12.12 20.11 10.19
N ASP A 122 11.90 20.97 11.15
CA ASP A 122 12.42 20.79 12.52
C ASP A 122 11.61 19.73 13.27
N ALA A 123 10.31 19.64 13.02
CA ALA A 123 9.48 18.58 13.54
C ALA A 123 9.86 17.20 12.98
N LEU A 124 10.40 17.11 11.75
CA LEU A 124 10.95 15.85 11.22
C LEU A 124 12.14 15.36 12.04
N ALA A 125 13.02 16.28 12.49
CA ALA A 125 14.15 15.90 13.33
C ALA A 125 13.70 15.38 14.70
N ALA A 126 12.71 16.03 15.32
CA ALA A 126 12.13 15.58 16.57
C ALA A 126 11.39 14.23 16.41
N LEU A 127 10.68 14.04 15.30
CA LEU A 127 10.03 12.76 14.98
C LEU A 127 11.07 11.65 14.80
N ASP A 128 12.20 11.92 14.12
CA ASP A 128 13.28 10.92 13.96
C ASP A 128 13.92 10.53 15.31
N GLN A 129 14.06 11.47 16.25
CA GLN A 129 14.49 11.16 17.62
C GLN A 129 13.52 10.23 18.33
N ALA A 130 12.19 10.50 18.23
CA ALA A 130 11.16 9.64 18.79
C ALA A 130 11.23 8.22 18.19
N ILE A 131 11.40 8.13 16.87
CA ILE A 131 11.51 6.84 16.16
C ILE A 131 12.78 6.10 16.57
N GLY A 132 13.90 6.80 16.78
CA GLY A 132 15.14 6.23 17.32
C GLY A 132 14.97 5.64 18.72
N GLU A 133 14.20 6.29 19.59
CA GLU A 133 13.83 5.76 20.90
C GLU A 133 12.98 4.50 20.80
N VAL A 134 11.92 4.54 19.97
CA VAL A 134 11.06 3.36 19.72
C VAL A 134 11.87 2.21 19.12
N ALA A 135 12.80 2.49 18.20
CA ALA A 135 13.68 1.48 17.62
C ALA A 135 14.56 0.79 18.69
N THR A 136 14.96 1.53 19.71
CA THR A 136 15.70 0.99 20.87
C THR A 136 14.80 0.09 21.71
N ARG A 137 13.59 0.55 22.05
CA ARG A 137 12.59 -0.24 22.80
C ARG A 137 12.18 -1.50 22.06
N ALA A 138 12.06 -1.44 20.72
CA ALA A 138 11.70 -2.57 19.87
C ALA A 138 12.85 -3.57 19.65
N GLY A 139 14.09 -3.18 19.94
CA GLY A 139 15.28 -3.96 19.60
C GLY A 139 15.45 -4.10 18.08
N ALA A 140 15.13 -3.05 17.34
CA ALA A 140 15.17 -3.07 15.88
C ALA A 140 16.60 -3.01 15.36
N ASP A 141 16.91 -3.81 14.33
CA ASP A 141 18.18 -3.82 13.61
C ASP A 141 18.25 -2.73 12.55
N VAL A 142 17.08 -2.38 11.98
CA VAL A 142 16.93 -1.36 10.95
C VAL A 142 15.72 -0.47 11.22
N ILE A 143 15.81 0.79 10.78
CA ILE A 143 14.68 1.73 10.73
C ILE A 143 14.38 2.00 9.27
N VAL A 144 13.11 1.96 8.89
CA VAL A 144 12.64 2.16 7.52
C VAL A 144 11.51 3.18 7.50
N TYR A 145 11.71 4.28 6.80
CA TYR A 145 10.62 5.15 6.36
C TYR A 145 10.20 4.69 4.96
N LYS A 146 8.93 4.41 4.75
CA LYS A 146 8.48 3.79 3.49
C LYS A 146 7.64 4.72 2.62
N GLU A 147 7.87 4.65 1.32
CA GLU A 147 6.96 4.97 0.23
C GLU A 147 6.58 6.44 0.09
N PHE A 148 7.60 7.26 -0.24
CA PHE A 148 7.46 8.69 -0.54
C PHE A 148 7.52 8.93 -2.05
N GLY A 149 6.61 9.76 -2.55
CA GLY A 149 6.63 10.26 -3.93
C GLY A 149 7.69 11.33 -4.15
N ASN A 150 7.88 11.72 -5.41
CA ASN A 150 8.85 12.76 -5.76
C ASN A 150 8.53 14.12 -5.08
N GLU A 151 7.27 14.39 -4.82
CA GLU A 151 6.80 15.62 -4.15
C GLU A 151 7.22 15.70 -2.67
N ASP A 152 7.44 14.55 -2.04
CA ASP A 152 7.89 14.47 -0.63
C ASP A 152 9.40 14.64 -0.48
N LEU A 153 10.19 14.34 -1.53
CA LEU A 153 11.65 14.28 -1.45
C LEU A 153 12.30 15.56 -0.91
N PRO A 154 11.89 16.78 -1.29
CA PRO A 154 12.52 17.99 -0.76
C PRO A 154 12.48 18.10 0.77
N ARG A 155 11.46 17.50 1.39
CA ARG A 155 11.31 17.45 2.86
C ARG A 155 12.00 16.22 3.44
N MET A 156 11.80 15.06 2.83
CA MET A 156 12.24 13.78 3.37
C MET A 156 13.74 13.52 3.18
N ASP A 157 14.39 14.14 2.18
CA ASP A 157 15.84 14.01 1.95
C ASP A 157 16.70 14.50 3.12
N ARG A 158 16.14 15.29 4.06
CA ARG A 158 16.81 15.60 5.33
C ARG A 158 17.12 14.36 6.16
N LEU A 159 16.40 13.25 5.98
CA LEU A 159 16.74 11.98 6.63
C LEU A 159 18.14 11.48 6.22
N VAL A 160 18.64 11.86 5.04
CA VAL A 160 20.01 11.51 4.63
C VAL A 160 21.03 12.16 5.54
N GLU A 161 20.78 13.39 6.00
CA GLU A 161 21.63 14.10 6.99
C GLU A 161 21.60 13.40 8.35
N PHE A 162 20.49 12.71 8.69
CA PHE A 162 20.35 11.90 9.90
C PHE A 162 20.97 10.50 9.77
N GLY A 163 21.64 10.20 8.64
CA GLY A 163 22.37 8.97 8.40
C GLY A 163 21.52 7.86 7.76
N TYR A 164 20.36 8.19 7.20
CA TYR A 164 19.59 7.28 6.37
C TYR A 164 20.12 7.23 4.94
N ARG A 165 19.86 6.11 4.27
CA ARG A 165 20.09 5.97 2.85
C ARG A 165 18.74 5.98 2.15
N ARG A 166 18.59 6.84 1.14
CA ARG A 166 17.44 6.80 0.23
C ARG A 166 17.56 5.60 -0.72
N ILE A 167 16.50 4.85 -0.85
CA ILE A 167 16.39 3.66 -1.69
C ILE A 167 15.14 3.73 -2.55
N PRO A 168 15.16 3.27 -3.81
CA PRO A 168 13.95 3.10 -4.58
C PRO A 168 13.09 1.97 -3.99
N THR A 169 11.78 2.13 -4.04
CA THR A 169 10.81 1.09 -3.70
C THR A 169 9.94 0.74 -4.91
N GLN A 170 9.00 -0.19 -4.76
CA GLN A 170 8.10 -0.53 -5.87
C GLN A 170 7.27 0.69 -6.27
N PRO A 171 7.17 1.00 -7.58
CA PRO A 171 6.42 2.16 -8.04
C PRO A 171 4.92 1.98 -7.78
N MET A 172 4.24 3.08 -7.51
CA MET A 172 2.78 3.11 -7.47
C MET A 172 2.22 3.37 -8.87
N HIS A 173 1.25 2.56 -9.29
CA HIS A 173 0.55 2.80 -10.53
C HIS A 173 -0.73 3.59 -10.27
N PHE A 174 -0.94 4.62 -11.05
CA PHE A 174 -2.14 5.45 -10.97
C PHE A 174 -2.65 5.85 -12.35
N LEU A 175 -3.93 6.17 -12.40
CA LEU A 175 -4.57 6.76 -13.56
C LEU A 175 -5.17 8.10 -13.15
N LYS A 176 -4.91 9.14 -13.96
CA LYS A 176 -5.65 10.42 -13.87
C LYS A 176 -6.89 10.27 -14.74
N PRO A 177 -8.11 10.32 -14.16
CA PRO A 177 -9.31 10.16 -14.94
C PRO A 177 -9.44 11.28 -15.98
N ALA A 178 -9.54 10.90 -17.24
CA ALA A 178 -9.86 11.82 -18.34
C ALA A 178 -11.24 11.48 -18.95
N PHE A 179 -11.96 10.56 -18.33
CA PHE A 179 -13.22 10.01 -18.86
C PHE A 179 -14.26 9.96 -17.75
N PRO A 180 -15.54 10.26 -18.05
CA PRO A 180 -16.60 10.24 -17.06
C PRO A 180 -17.02 8.81 -16.64
N ASP A 181 -16.79 7.81 -17.49
CA ASP A 181 -17.14 6.43 -17.26
C ASP A 181 -16.32 5.47 -18.13
N PHE A 182 -16.52 4.18 -17.92
CA PHE A 182 -15.80 3.15 -18.65
C PHE A 182 -16.13 3.06 -20.14
N ALA A 183 -17.33 3.47 -20.56
CA ALA A 183 -17.70 3.47 -21.97
C ALA A 183 -16.89 4.52 -22.74
N HIS A 184 -16.74 5.72 -22.20
CA HIS A 184 -15.89 6.77 -22.77
C HIS A 184 -14.41 6.39 -22.76
N TYR A 185 -13.93 5.79 -21.66
CA TYR A 185 -12.59 5.22 -21.58
C TYR A 185 -12.36 4.19 -22.72
N CYS A 186 -13.28 3.23 -22.89
CA CYS A 186 -13.18 2.24 -23.96
C CYS A 186 -13.21 2.86 -25.37
N ALA A 187 -14.01 3.90 -25.56
CA ALA A 187 -14.08 4.61 -26.84
C ALA A 187 -12.76 5.31 -27.19
N ALA A 188 -12.01 5.78 -26.22
CA ALA A 188 -10.71 6.41 -26.41
C ALA A 188 -9.58 5.41 -26.69
N LEU A 189 -9.74 4.14 -26.33
CA LEU A 189 -8.73 3.10 -26.57
C LEU A 189 -8.45 2.90 -28.06
N SER A 190 -7.21 2.63 -28.40
CA SER A 190 -6.82 2.14 -29.71
C SER A 190 -7.52 0.82 -30.03
N SER A 191 -7.68 0.49 -31.30
CA SER A 191 -8.48 -0.65 -31.78
C SER A 191 -8.09 -1.98 -31.11
N ASN A 192 -6.80 -2.23 -30.93
CA ASN A 192 -6.30 -3.48 -30.34
C ASN A 192 -6.64 -3.61 -28.85
N TYR A 193 -6.45 -2.54 -28.09
CA TYR A 193 -6.78 -2.54 -26.65
C TYR A 193 -8.29 -2.65 -26.43
N ARG A 194 -9.10 -1.92 -27.21
CA ARG A 194 -10.57 -2.01 -27.15
C ARG A 194 -11.06 -3.41 -27.49
N LYS A 195 -10.49 -4.08 -28.52
CA LYS A 195 -10.82 -5.47 -28.83
C LYS A 195 -10.50 -6.40 -27.67
N SER A 196 -9.38 -6.18 -26.98
CA SER A 196 -8.99 -6.98 -25.81
C SER A 196 -9.97 -6.80 -24.65
N VAL A 197 -10.34 -5.56 -24.32
CA VAL A 197 -11.36 -5.26 -23.28
C VAL A 197 -12.68 -5.94 -23.64
N ASN A 198 -13.19 -5.72 -24.84
CA ASN A 198 -14.46 -6.31 -25.29
C ASN A 198 -14.45 -7.85 -25.27
N ARG A 199 -13.31 -8.47 -25.59
CA ARG A 199 -13.17 -9.93 -25.52
C ARG A 199 -13.33 -10.44 -24.10
N SER A 200 -12.71 -9.79 -23.12
CA SER A 200 -12.79 -10.21 -21.73
C SER A 200 -14.17 -9.95 -21.13
N THR A 201 -14.72 -8.74 -21.34
CA THR A 201 -16.03 -8.36 -20.74
C THR A 201 -17.19 -9.19 -21.29
N ARG A 202 -17.13 -9.61 -22.55
CA ARG A 202 -18.15 -10.48 -23.16
C ARG A 202 -18.20 -11.89 -22.58
N LYS A 203 -17.21 -12.33 -21.83
CA LYS A 203 -17.20 -13.67 -21.23
C LYS A 203 -18.14 -13.81 -20.03
N LEU A 204 -18.43 -12.73 -19.31
CA LEU A 204 -19.22 -12.78 -18.08
C LEU A 204 -20.69 -13.13 -18.34
N LYS A 205 -21.36 -12.37 -19.21
CA LYS A 205 -22.81 -12.51 -19.43
C LYS A 205 -23.24 -13.94 -19.88
N PRO A 206 -22.58 -14.60 -20.87
CA PRO A 206 -22.94 -15.95 -21.26
C PRO A 206 -22.69 -17.00 -20.16
N ALA A 207 -21.76 -16.71 -19.25
CA ALA A 207 -21.45 -17.56 -18.12
C ALA A 207 -22.39 -17.35 -16.91
N GLY A 208 -23.40 -16.48 -17.03
CA GLY A 208 -24.29 -16.13 -15.92
C GLY A 208 -23.59 -15.37 -14.80
N ALA A 209 -22.48 -14.68 -15.12
CA ALA A 209 -21.74 -13.88 -14.14
C ALA A 209 -22.05 -12.40 -14.29
N GLU A 210 -22.18 -11.70 -13.18
CA GLU A 210 -22.48 -10.27 -13.12
C GLU A 210 -21.54 -9.51 -12.19
N VAL A 211 -21.37 -8.23 -12.45
CA VAL A 211 -20.63 -7.31 -11.57
C VAL A 211 -21.61 -6.67 -10.60
N LYS A 212 -21.26 -6.69 -9.31
CA LYS A 212 -21.99 -5.96 -8.26
C LYS A 212 -21.03 -5.18 -7.39
N VAL A 213 -21.40 -3.94 -7.07
CA VAL A 213 -20.62 -3.07 -6.17
C VAL A 213 -21.41 -2.88 -4.88
N PHE A 214 -20.77 -3.13 -3.75
CA PHE A 214 -21.30 -2.85 -2.43
C PHE A 214 -20.59 -1.61 -1.88
N THR A 215 -21.37 -0.65 -1.41
CA THR A 215 -20.89 0.63 -0.84
C THR A 215 -21.38 0.84 0.59
N ASP A 216 -22.43 0.12 0.98
CA ASP A 216 -22.94 0.13 2.35
C ASP A 216 -22.09 -0.78 3.23
N SER A 217 -21.61 -0.23 4.37
CA SER A 217 -20.71 -0.95 5.28
C SER A 217 -21.34 -2.20 5.88
N ASP A 218 -22.63 -2.16 6.20
CA ASP A 218 -23.31 -3.31 6.82
C ASP A 218 -23.58 -4.40 5.78
N GLU A 219 -23.82 -4.04 4.52
CA GLU A 219 -23.88 -5.00 3.41
C GLU A 219 -22.52 -5.65 3.17
N ILE A 220 -21.44 -4.86 3.13
CA ILE A 220 -20.08 -5.37 2.95
C ILE A 220 -19.74 -6.37 4.05
N LEU A 221 -20.02 -6.02 5.33
CA LEU A 221 -19.77 -6.90 6.47
C LEU A 221 -20.55 -8.23 6.41
N ARG A 222 -21.76 -8.20 5.83
CA ARG A 222 -22.57 -9.41 5.64
C ARG A 222 -22.05 -10.32 4.54
N VAL A 223 -21.59 -9.74 3.44
CA VAL A 223 -21.12 -10.50 2.26
C VAL A 223 -19.66 -10.91 2.35
N TYR A 224 -18.83 -10.19 3.17
CA TYR A 224 -17.41 -10.50 3.34
C TYR A 224 -17.22 -11.63 4.36
N THR A 225 -17.54 -12.85 3.94
CA THR A 225 -17.45 -14.07 4.72
C THR A 225 -16.02 -14.68 4.66
N PRO A 226 -15.70 -15.71 5.48
CA PRO A 226 -14.43 -16.45 5.34
C PRO A 226 -14.21 -17.04 3.95
N GLU A 227 -15.26 -17.50 3.28
CA GLU A 227 -15.19 -18.04 1.91
C GLU A 227 -14.80 -16.95 0.90
N VAL A 228 -15.35 -15.75 1.07
CA VAL A 228 -14.99 -14.58 0.23
C VAL A 228 -13.58 -14.13 0.53
N HIS A 229 -13.16 -14.11 1.80
CA HIS A 229 -11.79 -13.81 2.18
C HIS A 229 -10.78 -14.82 1.62
N ALA A 230 -11.17 -16.09 1.48
CA ALA A 230 -10.30 -17.11 0.86
C ALA A 230 -9.90 -16.79 -0.58
N LEU A 231 -10.70 -16.00 -1.32
CA LEU A 231 -10.33 -15.51 -2.66
C LEU A 231 -9.11 -14.59 -2.60
N TYR A 232 -9.01 -13.73 -1.57
CA TYR A 232 -7.83 -12.91 -1.31
C TYR A 232 -6.60 -13.78 -1.04
N TYR A 233 -6.71 -14.79 -0.19
CA TYR A 233 -5.61 -15.72 0.09
C TYR A 233 -5.13 -16.46 -1.15
N GLN A 234 -6.05 -16.89 -2.04
CA GLN A 234 -5.66 -17.53 -3.30
C GLN A 234 -4.77 -16.62 -4.16
N MET A 235 -5.01 -15.31 -4.13
CA MET A 235 -4.21 -14.36 -4.92
C MET A 235 -2.87 -14.08 -4.26
N VAL A 236 -2.87 -13.81 -2.96
CA VAL A 236 -1.66 -13.48 -2.21
C VAL A 236 -0.68 -14.65 -2.15
N SER A 237 -1.18 -15.89 -1.99
CA SER A 237 -0.32 -17.09 -1.96
C SER A 237 0.44 -17.37 -3.26
N LYS A 238 0.05 -16.73 -4.37
CA LYS A 238 0.73 -16.82 -5.67
C LYS A 238 1.64 -15.62 -5.97
N ALA A 239 1.68 -14.64 -5.08
CA ALA A 239 2.58 -13.50 -5.23
C ALA A 239 4.03 -13.94 -5.00
N GLU A 240 4.95 -13.48 -5.83
CA GLU A 240 6.40 -13.79 -5.71
C GLU A 240 7.01 -13.23 -4.42
N VAL A 241 6.48 -12.13 -3.94
CA VAL A 241 6.89 -11.49 -2.68
C VAL A 241 5.63 -11.23 -1.87
N ASN A 242 5.60 -11.81 -0.68
CA ASN A 242 4.46 -11.68 0.23
C ASN A 242 4.97 -11.27 1.60
N ILE A 243 4.98 -9.97 1.86
CA ILE A 243 5.47 -9.40 3.13
C ILE A 243 4.36 -9.36 4.18
N GLU A 244 3.10 -9.23 3.73
CA GLU A 244 1.96 -8.99 4.62
C GLU A 244 0.78 -9.90 4.25
N LEU A 245 0.34 -10.72 5.19
CA LEU A 245 -0.91 -11.49 5.11
C LEU A 245 -1.93 -10.81 6.03
N LEU A 246 -2.96 -10.23 5.41
CA LEU A 246 -3.98 -9.48 6.14
C LEU A 246 -5.12 -10.43 6.58
N PRO A 247 -5.42 -10.51 7.86
CA PRO A 247 -6.52 -11.36 8.36
C PRO A 247 -7.89 -10.79 7.97
N ILE A 248 -8.90 -11.63 7.96
CA ILE A 248 -10.29 -11.20 7.67
C ILE A 248 -10.73 -10.06 8.59
N GLU A 249 -10.27 -10.08 9.83
CA GLU A 249 -10.60 -9.06 10.81
C GLU A 249 -10.10 -7.68 10.42
N PHE A 250 -8.94 -7.58 9.76
CA PHE A 250 -8.46 -6.31 9.21
C PHE A 250 -9.51 -5.67 8.26
N PHE A 251 -10.03 -6.44 7.30
CA PHE A 251 -11.02 -5.95 6.33
C PHE A 251 -12.35 -5.58 7.01
N ARG A 252 -12.77 -6.37 7.99
CA ARG A 252 -13.99 -6.10 8.76
C ARG A 252 -13.87 -4.86 9.63
N GLN A 253 -12.75 -4.71 10.34
CA GLN A 253 -12.49 -3.52 11.16
C GLN A 253 -12.39 -2.24 10.31
N LEU A 254 -11.68 -2.30 9.17
CA LEU A 254 -11.63 -1.17 8.25
C LEU A 254 -13.03 -0.77 7.76
N THR A 255 -13.84 -1.74 7.34
CA THR A 255 -15.20 -1.49 6.88
C THR A 255 -16.06 -0.83 7.97
N SER A 256 -15.94 -1.30 9.21
CA SER A 256 -16.70 -0.73 10.33
C SER A 256 -16.26 0.68 10.71
N ARG A 257 -14.95 0.97 10.64
CA ARG A 257 -14.37 2.23 11.13
C ARG A 257 -14.29 3.32 10.07
N LEU A 258 -14.11 2.94 8.81
CA LEU A 258 -14.09 3.86 7.68
C LEU A 258 -15.41 3.83 6.91
N LYS A 259 -16.54 3.96 7.63
CA LYS A 259 -17.87 3.94 7.04
C LYS A 259 -17.99 4.96 5.90
N GLY A 260 -18.54 4.50 4.77
CA GLY A 260 -18.72 5.33 3.57
C GLY A 260 -17.46 5.51 2.72
N HIS A 261 -16.30 5.00 3.16
CA HIS A 261 -15.06 5.04 2.37
C HIS A 261 -14.69 3.69 1.77
N VAL A 262 -15.17 2.58 2.35
CA VAL A 262 -14.90 1.22 1.86
C VAL A 262 -15.91 0.84 0.80
N GLU A 263 -15.44 0.30 -0.29
CA GLU A 263 -16.25 -0.26 -1.36
C GLU A 263 -15.74 -1.64 -1.77
N LEU A 264 -16.67 -2.55 -2.02
CA LEU A 264 -16.36 -3.91 -2.48
C LEU A 264 -16.93 -4.13 -3.87
N VAL A 265 -16.05 -4.19 -4.87
CA VAL A 265 -16.38 -4.56 -6.25
C VAL A 265 -16.34 -6.08 -6.36
N THR A 266 -17.40 -6.71 -6.85
CA THR A 266 -17.49 -8.17 -6.93
C THR A 266 -17.89 -8.64 -8.29
N ILE A 267 -17.50 -9.89 -8.63
CA ILE A 267 -18.09 -10.66 -9.71
C ILE A 267 -18.80 -11.85 -9.06
N ILE A 268 -20.09 -11.99 -9.37
CA ILE A 268 -20.98 -13.00 -8.78
C ILE A 268 -21.42 -13.95 -9.89
N LYS A 269 -21.36 -15.26 -9.64
CA LYS A 269 -21.88 -16.33 -10.51
C LYS A 269 -22.67 -17.30 -9.65
N GLU A 270 -23.92 -17.62 -10.05
CA GLU A 270 -24.76 -18.57 -9.32
C GLU A 270 -24.89 -18.24 -7.82
N ALA A 271 -25.15 -16.95 -7.51
CA ALA A 271 -25.21 -16.40 -6.16
C ALA A 271 -23.90 -16.49 -5.32
N ARG A 272 -22.81 -16.98 -5.90
CA ARG A 272 -21.49 -17.08 -5.26
C ARG A 272 -20.58 -15.94 -5.74
N ILE A 273 -19.90 -15.25 -4.83
CA ILE A 273 -18.84 -14.30 -5.17
C ILE A 273 -17.61 -15.08 -5.62
N ILE A 274 -17.14 -14.82 -6.84
CA ILE A 274 -16.00 -15.48 -7.49
C ILE A 274 -14.80 -14.56 -7.71
N ALA A 275 -15.00 -13.25 -7.56
CA ALA A 275 -13.91 -12.27 -7.53
C ALA A 275 -14.29 -11.07 -6.66
N ILE A 276 -13.30 -10.48 -6.03
CA ILE A 276 -13.43 -9.28 -5.19
C ILE A 276 -12.33 -8.27 -5.51
N GLY A 277 -12.70 -6.99 -5.53
CA GLY A 277 -11.80 -5.83 -5.48
C GLY A 277 -12.16 -5.00 -4.25
N TRP A 278 -11.25 -4.95 -3.29
CA TRP A 278 -11.42 -4.17 -2.07
C TRP A 278 -10.84 -2.77 -2.29
N CYS A 279 -11.67 -1.74 -2.14
CA CYS A 279 -11.35 -0.38 -2.53
C CYS A 279 -11.57 0.62 -1.38
N LEU A 280 -10.82 1.72 -1.41
CA LEU A 280 -11.07 2.91 -0.61
C LEU A 280 -11.39 4.09 -1.52
N ASN A 281 -12.54 4.72 -1.29
CA ASN A 281 -12.97 5.94 -1.97
C ASN A 281 -12.85 7.10 -0.98
N VAL A 282 -11.85 7.95 -1.16
CA VAL A 282 -11.48 8.98 -0.19
C VAL A 282 -11.36 10.33 -0.88
N GLY A 283 -12.43 11.11 -0.84
CA GLY A 283 -12.44 12.46 -1.40
C GLY A 283 -12.04 12.47 -2.87
N SER A 284 -10.87 13.02 -3.20
CA SER A 284 -10.38 13.11 -4.56
C SER A 284 -9.57 11.88 -5.02
N ALA A 285 -9.41 10.86 -4.18
CA ALA A 285 -8.62 9.67 -4.50
C ALA A 285 -9.46 8.39 -4.39
N PHE A 286 -9.27 7.48 -5.35
CA PHE A 286 -9.81 6.12 -5.30
C PHE A 286 -8.65 5.13 -5.28
N HIS A 287 -8.63 4.25 -4.28
CA HIS A 287 -7.56 3.26 -4.13
C HIS A 287 -8.11 1.86 -4.36
N LEU A 288 -7.62 1.17 -5.38
CA LEU A 288 -7.81 -0.25 -5.54
C LEU A 288 -6.75 -0.98 -4.70
N MET A 289 -7.14 -1.38 -3.50
CA MET A 289 -6.20 -1.88 -2.48
C MET A 289 -5.83 -3.34 -2.69
N TYR A 290 -6.83 -4.20 -2.69
CA TYR A 290 -6.65 -5.63 -2.72
C TYR A 290 -7.61 -6.29 -3.69
N ALA A 291 -7.18 -7.39 -4.28
CA ALA A 291 -8.02 -8.22 -5.13
C ALA A 291 -7.97 -9.68 -4.65
N GLY A 292 -9.03 -10.41 -4.95
CA GLY A 292 -9.11 -11.84 -4.73
C GLY A 292 -9.95 -12.48 -5.82
N LEU A 293 -9.61 -13.69 -6.23
CA LEU A 293 -10.35 -14.38 -7.28
C LEU A 293 -10.25 -15.90 -7.18
N ASP A 294 -11.30 -16.54 -7.69
CA ASP A 294 -11.31 -17.97 -7.92
C ASP A 294 -10.43 -18.31 -9.13
N TYR A 295 -9.23 -18.83 -8.86
CA TYR A 295 -8.27 -19.14 -9.92
C TYR A 295 -8.74 -20.24 -10.88
N GLN A 296 -9.65 -21.11 -10.45
CA GLN A 296 -10.19 -22.15 -11.34
C GLN A 296 -11.00 -21.54 -12.48
N LEU A 297 -11.74 -20.47 -12.19
CA LEU A 297 -12.56 -19.75 -13.16
C LEU A 297 -11.82 -18.60 -13.86
N ASN A 298 -10.65 -18.19 -13.33
CA ASN A 298 -9.94 -17.00 -13.84
C ASN A 298 -9.62 -17.10 -15.33
N ARG A 299 -9.13 -18.25 -15.82
CA ARG A 299 -8.74 -18.43 -17.21
C ARG A 299 -9.94 -18.41 -18.17
N GLU A 300 -11.05 -19.01 -17.76
CA GLU A 300 -12.28 -19.08 -18.54
C GLU A 300 -12.94 -17.71 -18.66
N LEU A 301 -13.10 -17.03 -17.51
CA LEU A 301 -13.87 -15.79 -17.40
C LEU A 301 -13.02 -14.53 -17.47
N ASP A 302 -11.69 -14.62 -17.60
CA ASP A 302 -10.77 -13.49 -17.49
C ASP A 302 -11.08 -12.66 -16.21
N LEU A 303 -11.26 -13.33 -15.06
CA LEU A 303 -11.77 -12.71 -13.82
C LEU A 303 -10.92 -11.54 -13.38
N TYR A 304 -9.59 -11.67 -13.41
CA TYR A 304 -8.71 -10.58 -13.01
C TYR A 304 -8.91 -9.33 -13.88
N PHE A 305 -9.01 -9.51 -15.21
CA PHE A 305 -9.24 -8.40 -16.12
C PHE A 305 -10.62 -7.77 -15.91
N ASN A 306 -11.65 -8.58 -15.80
CA ASN A 306 -13.02 -8.13 -15.60
C ASN A 306 -13.19 -7.40 -14.25
N LEU A 307 -12.56 -7.89 -13.19
CA LEU A 307 -12.55 -7.24 -11.89
C LEU A 307 -11.88 -5.86 -11.98
N MET A 308 -10.72 -5.77 -12.64
CA MET A 308 -9.99 -4.51 -12.81
C MET A 308 -10.79 -3.50 -13.65
N TYR A 309 -11.49 -3.96 -14.70
CA TYR A 309 -12.36 -3.09 -15.50
C TYR A 309 -13.57 -2.62 -14.68
N ALA A 310 -14.18 -3.49 -13.90
CA ALA A 310 -15.29 -3.11 -13.01
C ALA A 310 -14.87 -2.10 -11.95
N ALA A 311 -13.69 -2.31 -11.32
CA ALA A 311 -13.15 -1.38 -10.35
C ALA A 311 -12.78 -0.02 -11.00
N LEU A 312 -12.26 -0.04 -12.24
CA LEU A 312 -11.98 1.18 -12.99
C LEU A 312 -13.27 1.94 -13.34
N ASP A 313 -14.33 1.26 -13.79
CA ASP A 313 -15.63 1.90 -14.04
C ASP A 313 -16.18 2.55 -12.77
N ARG A 314 -16.12 1.85 -11.64
CA ARG A 314 -16.55 2.40 -10.36
C ARG A 314 -15.72 3.61 -9.95
N ALA A 315 -14.40 3.54 -10.10
CA ALA A 315 -13.50 4.65 -9.79
C ALA A 315 -13.74 5.88 -10.68
N LEU A 316 -13.96 5.70 -11.98
CA LEU A 316 -14.30 6.79 -12.90
C LEU A 316 -15.61 7.47 -12.48
N ARG A 317 -16.65 6.70 -12.15
CA ARG A 317 -17.94 7.22 -11.69
C ARG A 317 -17.91 7.86 -10.30
N SER A 318 -16.88 7.60 -9.50
CA SER A 318 -16.76 8.23 -8.18
C SER A 318 -16.38 9.72 -8.23
N GLY A 319 -15.87 10.18 -9.39
CA GLY A 319 -15.37 11.54 -9.54
C GLY A 319 -13.98 11.76 -8.95
N ALA A 320 -13.25 10.67 -8.62
CA ALA A 320 -11.91 10.78 -8.10
C ALA A 320 -10.96 11.46 -9.10
N ALA A 321 -10.10 12.35 -8.62
CA ALA A 321 -9.10 13.03 -9.43
C ALA A 321 -7.84 12.14 -9.69
N LYS A 322 -7.61 11.15 -8.83
CA LYS A 322 -6.50 10.16 -8.95
C LYS A 322 -7.00 8.77 -8.57
N ILE A 323 -6.72 7.79 -9.42
CA ILE A 323 -7.08 6.38 -9.18
C ILE A 323 -5.78 5.61 -8.96
N HIS A 324 -5.54 5.15 -7.74
CA HIS A 324 -4.40 4.30 -7.40
C HIS A 324 -4.75 2.83 -7.64
N VAL A 325 -3.88 2.14 -8.38
CA VAL A 325 -4.13 0.76 -8.84
C VAL A 325 -3.14 -0.24 -8.20
N GLY A 326 -2.36 0.24 -7.22
CA GLY A 326 -1.40 -0.58 -6.48
C GLY A 326 -0.04 -0.72 -7.19
N GLN A 327 0.87 -1.47 -6.58
CA GLN A 327 2.28 -1.51 -6.95
C GLN A 327 2.65 -2.68 -7.89
N THR A 328 2.00 -3.84 -7.77
CA THR A 328 2.34 -5.06 -8.52
C THR A 328 1.69 -5.11 -9.90
N ALA A 329 2.04 -6.10 -10.74
CA ALA A 329 1.48 -6.35 -12.07
C ALA A 329 1.63 -5.16 -13.06
N SER A 330 2.80 -4.54 -13.09
CA SER A 330 3.12 -3.33 -13.88
C SER A 330 2.76 -3.45 -15.36
N ALA A 331 3.04 -4.59 -16.00
CA ALA A 331 2.73 -4.82 -17.41
C ALA A 331 1.22 -4.77 -17.71
N PHE A 332 0.39 -5.28 -16.82
CA PHE A 332 -1.05 -5.18 -16.98
C PHE A 332 -1.56 -3.75 -16.75
N LYS A 333 -1.07 -3.08 -15.72
CA LYS A 333 -1.46 -1.71 -15.40
C LYS A 333 -1.05 -0.71 -16.48
N ALA A 334 0.11 -0.91 -17.11
CA ALA A 334 0.48 -0.16 -18.30
C ALA A 334 -0.56 -0.31 -19.42
N ARG A 335 -1.14 -1.52 -19.61
CA ARG A 335 -2.21 -1.77 -20.58
C ARG A 335 -3.58 -1.19 -20.17
N LEU A 336 -3.74 -0.73 -18.95
CA LEU A 336 -4.87 0.10 -18.51
C LEU A 336 -4.62 1.59 -18.69
N GLY A 337 -3.45 2.01 -19.20
CA GLY A 337 -3.05 3.42 -19.30
C GLY A 337 -2.62 4.04 -17.98
N CYS A 338 -2.26 3.22 -17.01
CA CYS A 338 -1.71 3.73 -15.77
C CYS A 338 -0.30 4.25 -15.95
N HIS A 339 0.00 5.34 -15.27
CA HIS A 339 1.34 5.86 -15.10
C HIS A 339 1.99 5.21 -13.87
N ALA A 340 3.29 4.94 -13.96
CA ALA A 340 4.08 4.51 -12.83
C ALA A 340 4.73 5.73 -12.16
N GLU A 341 4.49 5.90 -10.88
CA GLU A 341 5.13 6.92 -10.04
C GLU A 341 6.23 6.24 -9.22
N SER A 342 7.46 6.76 -9.32
CA SER A 342 8.57 6.26 -8.51
C SER A 342 8.34 6.58 -7.05
N LEU A 343 8.51 5.57 -6.21
CA LEU A 343 8.48 5.74 -4.77
C LEU A 343 9.85 5.46 -4.17
N TYR A 344 10.11 6.11 -3.05
CA TYR A 344 11.37 6.00 -2.32
C TYR A 344 11.12 5.69 -0.85
N GLY A 345 12.05 4.96 -0.27
CA GLY A 345 12.14 4.75 1.16
C GLY A 345 13.46 5.29 1.70
N TYR A 346 13.55 5.39 3.02
CA TYR A 346 14.80 5.73 3.69
C TYR A 346 15.09 4.66 4.73
N ILE A 347 16.28 4.09 4.67
CA ILE A 347 16.69 2.98 5.53
C ILE A 347 17.95 3.34 6.31
N LYS A 348 17.98 2.99 7.60
CA LYS A 348 19.14 3.17 8.48
C LYS A 348 19.39 1.88 9.25
N GLY A 349 20.58 1.32 9.08
CA GLY A 349 21.06 0.20 9.89
C GLY A 349 21.46 0.67 11.28
N ARG A 350 21.21 -0.12 12.30
CA ARG A 350 21.54 0.17 13.69
C ARG A 350 22.72 -0.73 14.15
N GLY A 351 23.63 -0.14 14.91
CA GLY A 351 24.81 -0.84 15.39
C GLY A 351 25.90 -1.06 14.32
N LEU A 352 27.05 -1.57 14.78
CA LEU A 352 28.28 -1.68 13.98
C LEU A 352 28.20 -2.65 12.81
N LEU A 353 27.30 -3.64 12.85
CA LEU A 353 27.15 -4.64 11.81
C LEU A 353 26.12 -4.27 10.77
N MET A 354 24.96 -3.71 11.19
CA MET A 354 23.87 -3.39 10.27
C MET A 354 24.11 -2.11 9.48
N TRP A 355 24.81 -1.15 10.04
CA TRP A 355 25.10 0.08 9.33
C TRP A 355 25.88 -0.14 8.01
N PRO A 356 27.04 -0.86 7.97
CA PRO A 356 27.73 -1.10 6.71
C PRO A 356 26.95 -2.02 5.77
N LEU A 357 26.21 -3.00 6.31
CA LEU A 357 25.41 -3.90 5.50
C LEU A 357 24.33 -3.14 4.73
N VAL A 358 23.63 -2.22 5.38
CA VAL A 358 22.62 -1.37 4.74
C VAL A 358 23.25 -0.37 3.78
N ARG A 359 24.38 0.24 4.18
CA ARG A 359 25.07 1.23 3.36
C ARG A 359 25.58 0.68 2.02
N PHE A 360 26.07 -0.56 2.00
CA PHE A 360 26.70 -1.17 0.82
C PHE A 360 25.87 -2.28 0.17
N GLY A 361 24.95 -2.90 0.92
CA GLY A 361 24.15 -4.04 0.46
C GLY A 361 22.78 -3.65 -0.12
N ALA A 362 22.27 -2.48 0.18
CA ALA A 362 20.94 -2.08 -0.27
C ALA A 362 20.79 -2.06 -1.80
N ASP A 363 21.84 -1.64 -2.55
CA ASP A 363 21.81 -1.63 -4.01
C ASP A 363 21.74 -3.06 -4.60
N LEU A 364 22.36 -4.02 -3.94
CA LEU A 364 22.37 -5.41 -4.40
C LEU A 364 20.97 -6.05 -4.29
N VAL A 365 20.21 -5.66 -3.28
CA VAL A 365 18.86 -6.18 -3.00
C VAL A 365 17.80 -5.47 -3.82
N LEU A 366 17.96 -4.17 -4.08
CA LEU A 366 16.91 -3.29 -4.62
C LEU A 366 17.05 -2.99 -6.12
N SER A 367 18.17 -3.37 -6.74
CA SER A 367 18.46 -3.10 -8.17
C SER A 367 17.61 -3.91 -9.16
N GLN A 368 16.72 -4.81 -8.70
CA GLN A 368 16.00 -5.76 -9.56
C GLN A 368 14.47 -5.55 -9.62
N MET A 369 13.97 -4.36 -9.34
CA MET A 369 12.52 -4.12 -9.50
C MET A 369 12.16 -3.91 -10.96
N PRO A 370 11.37 -4.83 -11.59
CA PRO A 370 10.99 -4.69 -12.98
C PRO A 370 10.03 -3.52 -13.17
N THR A 371 10.44 -2.51 -13.92
CA THR A 371 9.57 -1.44 -14.39
C THR A 371 9.11 -1.74 -15.80
N SER A 372 7.81 -1.75 -16.04
CA SER A 372 7.27 -1.82 -17.41
C SER A 372 7.16 -0.40 -17.96
N PRO A 373 7.63 -0.14 -19.19
CA PRO A 373 7.44 1.17 -19.82
C PRO A 373 5.93 1.44 -19.98
N PRO A 374 5.52 2.72 -19.96
CA PRO A 374 4.13 3.08 -20.22
C PRO A 374 3.72 2.61 -21.62
N ALA A 375 2.53 2.02 -21.72
CA ALA A 375 1.96 1.59 -23.00
C ALA A 375 1.10 2.72 -23.60
N ASP A 376 1.33 3.03 -24.86
CA ASP A 376 0.46 3.96 -25.62
C ASP A 376 -0.82 3.21 -26.03
N ILE A 377 -1.82 3.30 -25.14
CA ILE A 377 -3.07 2.52 -25.30
C ILE A 377 -4.21 3.32 -25.95
N PHE A 378 -4.11 4.66 -25.92
CA PHE A 378 -5.14 5.54 -26.45
C PHE A 378 -4.91 5.80 -27.96
N ARG A 379 -5.97 6.24 -28.62
CA ARG A 379 -5.84 6.70 -30.00
C ARG A 379 -4.94 7.94 -30.03
N LYS A 380 -3.97 7.97 -30.92
CA LYS A 380 -3.31 9.23 -31.24
C LYS A 380 -4.39 10.14 -31.84
N GLU A 381 -4.62 11.28 -31.20
CA GLU A 381 -5.38 12.33 -31.87
C GLU A 381 -4.64 12.63 -33.17
N CYS A 382 -5.28 12.36 -34.30
CA CYS A 382 -4.78 12.85 -35.57
C CYS A 382 -4.69 14.37 -35.42
N GLY A 383 -3.45 14.89 -35.38
CA GLY A 383 -3.21 16.31 -35.28
C GLY A 383 -4.08 17.06 -36.29
N LYS A 384 -4.92 17.95 -35.78
CA LYS A 384 -5.42 19.09 -36.52
C LYS A 384 -4.56 20.27 -36.20
#